data_e93cacbc02ae27751e2f1540eb69a2b9
#
_entry.id   e93cacbc02ae27751e2f1540eb69a2b9
#
_cell.length_a   1.000
_cell.length_b   1.000
_cell.length_c   1.000
_cell.angle_alpha   90.00
_cell.angle_beta   90.00
_cell.angle_gamma   90.00
#
_symmetry.space_group_name_H-M   'P 1'
#
loop_
_entity.id
_entity.type
_entity.pdbx_description
1 polymer ?
#
loop_
_entity_poly.entity_id
_entity_poly.type
_entity_poly.pdbx_seq_one_letter_code
_entity_poly.pdbx_strand_id
1 'polypeptide(L)'
;MGADPAATHGSRRIASCPVPETSDNTATARSVLVTGANRGIGRAIAERFVANGDKVATIYRSGDLPDGVLGVVGDVRDTASVDAAFAEIEAAHGPVEVLVANAGVTRDQLLMRMTDEEFDDVIDVNLTGAFRCARRASKGMIRLRRGRIIFISSVVGLYGSAGQVNYAASKSALVGMARSITRELGGRAITANVVAPGFIDTDMTRALPEDKQKAYRESIPLGRFALPEEVAGVVEFVASDAAGYISGAVIPVDGGLGMGH
;
A
#
# COMPACT_ATOMS: atom_id res chain seq x y z
N MET A 1 51.49 -36.72 -38.35
CA MET A 1 51.88 -36.64 -36.95
C MET A 1 51.41 -35.29 -36.49
N GLY A 2 50.46 -35.15 -35.70
CA GLY A 2 50.00 -35.58 -34.48
C GLY A 2 48.59 -35.09 -34.22
N ALA A 3 47.96 -35.82 -33.38
CA ALA A 3 46.55 -35.84 -33.09
C ALA A 3 45.99 -34.59 -32.39
N ASP A 4 44.77 -34.29 -32.75
CA ASP A 4 43.83 -33.37 -32.08
C ASP A 4 43.22 -34.08 -30.87
N PRO A 5 43.14 -33.46 -29.65
CA PRO A 5 42.31 -33.94 -28.60
C PRO A 5 40.97 -33.15 -28.53
N ALA A 6 39.87 -33.82 -28.85
CA ALA A 6 38.52 -33.37 -28.70
C ALA A 6 38.23 -32.91 -27.27
N ALA A 7 37.85 -31.65 -27.13
CA ALA A 7 37.31 -31.07 -25.89
C ALA A 7 35.87 -31.55 -25.68
N THR A 8 35.68 -32.46 -24.72
CA THR A 8 34.35 -32.88 -24.24
C THR A 8 33.70 -31.75 -23.43
N HIS A 9 32.69 -31.13 -24.02
CA HIS A 9 31.78 -30.25 -23.28
C HIS A 9 30.95 -31.04 -22.28
N GLY A 10 31.38 -31.03 -21.03
CA GLY A 10 30.58 -31.53 -19.92
C GLY A 10 29.35 -30.66 -19.70
N SER A 11 28.18 -31.18 -20.03
CA SER A 11 26.90 -30.54 -19.70
C SER A 11 26.74 -30.53 -18.19
N ARG A 12 26.92 -29.37 -17.55
CA ARG A 12 26.51 -29.17 -16.16
C ARG A 12 24.99 -29.26 -16.11
N ARG A 13 24.48 -30.34 -15.54
CA ARG A 13 23.06 -30.41 -15.13
C ARG A 13 22.82 -29.31 -14.11
N ILE A 14 21.93 -28.36 -14.45
CA ILE A 14 21.39 -27.41 -13.49
C ILE A 14 20.57 -28.25 -12.50
N ALA A 15 21.04 -28.33 -11.27
CA ALA A 15 20.27 -28.96 -10.19
C ALA A 15 18.93 -28.22 -10.07
N SER A 16 17.83 -28.96 -10.23
CA SER A 16 16.50 -28.44 -9.99
C SER A 16 16.40 -27.97 -8.54
N CYS A 17 16.20 -26.67 -8.37
CA CYS A 17 15.87 -26.13 -7.05
C CYS A 17 14.54 -26.76 -6.62
N PRO A 18 14.47 -27.45 -5.48
CA PRO A 18 13.20 -28.01 -5.02
C PRO A 18 12.22 -26.87 -4.78
N VAL A 19 11.08 -26.91 -5.48
CA VAL A 19 9.93 -26.07 -5.15
C VAL A 19 9.49 -26.51 -3.75
N PRO A 20 9.39 -25.61 -2.75
CA PRO A 20 8.90 -26.00 -1.45
C PRO A 20 7.48 -26.58 -1.61
N GLU A 21 7.30 -27.81 -1.12
CA GLU A 21 5.97 -28.41 -1.01
C GLU A 21 5.11 -27.47 -0.15
N THR A 22 3.88 -27.23 -0.60
CA THR A 22 2.87 -26.47 0.15
C THR A 22 2.62 -27.19 1.47
N SER A 23 3.32 -26.78 2.53
CA SER A 23 3.03 -27.22 3.89
C SER A 23 1.59 -26.79 4.23
N ASP A 24 0.84 -27.68 4.88
CA ASP A 24 -0.46 -27.38 5.48
C ASP A 24 -0.39 -26.06 6.25
N ASN A 25 -0.99 -25.04 5.67
CA ASN A 25 -0.90 -23.67 6.14
C ASN A 25 -2.00 -23.43 7.20
N THR A 26 -1.77 -23.89 8.44
CA THR A 26 -2.39 -23.26 9.60
C THR A 26 -1.68 -21.91 9.82
N ALA A 27 -1.80 -21.01 8.85
CA ALA A 27 -1.24 -19.67 8.98
C ALA A 27 -1.91 -19.00 10.17
N THR A 28 -1.11 -18.74 11.20
CA THR A 28 -1.58 -17.93 12.33
C THR A 28 -2.07 -16.58 11.80
N ALA A 29 -3.31 -16.20 12.18
CA ALA A 29 -3.91 -14.94 11.76
C ALA A 29 -2.96 -13.76 12.06
N ARG A 30 -2.56 -13.04 11.02
CA ARG A 30 -1.63 -11.90 11.13
C ARG A 30 -2.36 -10.69 11.72
N SER A 31 -1.63 -9.85 12.42
CA SER A 31 -2.13 -8.53 12.84
C SER A 31 -1.94 -7.53 11.69
N VAL A 32 -3.04 -7.07 11.12
CA VAL A 32 -3.11 -6.14 9.98
C VAL A 32 -3.70 -4.82 10.40
N LEU A 33 -3.00 -3.72 10.14
CA LEU A 33 -3.50 -2.37 10.35
C LEU A 33 -3.72 -1.67 9.01
N VAL A 34 -4.96 -1.27 8.73
CA VAL A 34 -5.33 -0.44 7.58
C VAL A 34 -5.78 0.93 8.08
N THR A 35 -5.06 2.01 7.77
CA THR A 35 -5.50 3.34 8.19
C THR A 35 -6.62 3.85 7.29
N GLY A 36 -7.71 4.38 7.88
CA GLY A 36 -8.84 4.92 7.14
C GLY A 36 -9.68 3.86 6.41
N ALA A 37 -9.97 2.73 7.09
CA ALA A 37 -10.76 1.62 6.53
C ALA A 37 -12.30 1.81 6.62
N ASN A 38 -12.78 2.99 6.91
CA ASN A 38 -14.21 3.28 7.04
C ASN A 38 -14.92 3.46 5.67
N ARG A 39 -14.18 3.62 4.56
CA ARG A 39 -14.76 3.80 3.21
C ARG A 39 -13.79 3.46 2.08
N GLY A 40 -14.34 3.31 0.87
CA GLY A 40 -13.59 3.23 -0.38
C GLY A 40 -12.55 2.11 -0.40
N ILE A 41 -11.37 2.41 -0.91
CA ILE A 41 -10.26 1.46 -1.05
C ILE A 41 -9.86 0.85 0.30
N GLY A 42 -9.73 1.68 1.35
CA GLY A 42 -9.35 1.20 2.69
C GLY A 42 -10.34 0.20 3.25
N ARG A 43 -11.66 0.41 3.02
CA ARG A 43 -12.70 -0.52 3.42
C ARG A 43 -12.57 -1.86 2.71
N ALA A 44 -12.46 -1.86 1.38
CA ALA A 44 -12.30 -3.08 0.58
C ALA A 44 -11.04 -3.86 0.96
N ILE A 45 -9.94 -3.16 1.26
CA ILE A 45 -8.71 -3.80 1.75
C ILE A 45 -8.95 -4.47 3.10
N ALA A 46 -9.60 -3.79 4.05
CA ALA A 46 -9.88 -4.35 5.38
C ALA A 46 -10.79 -5.58 5.28
N GLU A 47 -11.89 -5.50 4.51
CA GLU A 47 -12.82 -6.61 4.26
C GLU A 47 -12.10 -7.82 3.64
N ARG A 48 -11.16 -7.58 2.71
CA ARG A 48 -10.36 -8.63 2.08
C ARG A 48 -9.47 -9.37 3.09
N PHE A 49 -8.79 -8.65 3.98
CA PHE A 49 -7.97 -9.26 5.02
C PHE A 49 -8.80 -9.99 6.08
N VAL A 50 -9.98 -9.47 6.45
CA VAL A 50 -10.93 -10.18 7.34
C VAL A 50 -11.37 -11.50 6.71
N ALA A 51 -11.73 -11.48 5.41
CA ALA A 51 -12.12 -12.69 4.67
C ALA A 51 -11.03 -13.76 4.61
N ASN A 52 -9.76 -13.33 4.67
CA ASN A 52 -8.59 -14.24 4.73
C ASN A 52 -8.30 -14.77 6.13
N GLY A 53 -9.06 -14.37 7.15
CA GLY A 53 -8.87 -14.79 8.54
C GLY A 53 -7.81 -14.00 9.30
N ASP A 54 -7.32 -12.88 8.76
CA ASP A 54 -6.40 -11.98 9.46
C ASP A 54 -7.13 -11.19 10.56
N LYS A 55 -6.41 -10.79 11.61
CA LYS A 55 -6.90 -9.87 12.66
C LYS A 55 -6.71 -8.44 12.18
N VAL A 56 -7.81 -7.81 11.76
CA VAL A 56 -7.76 -6.50 11.11
C VAL A 56 -8.15 -5.39 12.07
N ALA A 57 -7.35 -4.33 12.11
CA ALA A 57 -7.64 -3.10 12.83
C ALA A 57 -7.57 -1.88 11.92
N THR A 58 -8.21 -0.79 12.33
CA THR A 58 -8.12 0.50 11.66
C THR A 58 -7.96 1.64 12.66
N ILE A 59 -7.14 2.64 12.28
CA ILE A 59 -7.15 3.97 12.89
C ILE A 59 -8.05 4.83 12.01
N TYR A 60 -9.12 5.40 12.59
CA TYR A 60 -10.11 6.19 11.87
C TYR A 60 -10.63 7.34 12.73
N ARG A 61 -11.24 8.35 12.13
CA ARG A 61 -11.81 9.49 12.86
C ARG A 61 -13.29 9.35 13.15
N SER A 62 -14.05 8.82 12.20
CA SER A 62 -15.50 8.69 12.28
C SER A 62 -16.04 7.83 11.13
N GLY A 63 -17.29 7.42 11.22
CA GLY A 63 -18.01 6.63 10.21
C GLY A 63 -18.10 5.15 10.57
N ASP A 64 -18.85 4.40 9.77
CA ASP A 64 -19.08 2.98 9.98
C ASP A 64 -17.90 2.13 9.50
N LEU A 65 -17.65 1.06 10.22
CA LEU A 65 -16.58 0.12 9.90
C LEU A 65 -17.14 -1.18 9.31
N PRO A 66 -16.33 -1.90 8.53
CA PRO A 66 -16.70 -3.26 8.13
C PRO A 66 -16.76 -4.20 9.33
N ASP A 67 -17.60 -5.24 9.22
CA ASP A 67 -17.66 -6.29 10.22
C ASP A 67 -16.30 -6.99 10.39
N GLY A 68 -15.98 -7.36 11.63
CA GLY A 68 -14.70 -8.03 11.95
C GLY A 68 -13.48 -7.12 12.03
N VAL A 69 -13.63 -5.80 11.87
CA VAL A 69 -12.53 -4.82 11.97
C VAL A 69 -12.56 -4.15 13.34
N LEU A 70 -11.45 -4.23 14.07
CA LEU A 70 -11.25 -3.47 15.30
C LEU A 70 -11.03 -1.98 14.97
N GLY A 71 -11.97 -1.14 15.36
CA GLY A 71 -11.87 0.31 15.16
C GLY A 71 -11.23 1.00 16.35
N VAL A 72 -10.16 1.73 16.12
CA VAL A 72 -9.56 2.62 17.13
C VAL A 72 -9.64 4.06 16.63
N VAL A 73 -10.32 4.90 17.42
CA VAL A 73 -10.43 6.33 17.08
C VAL A 73 -9.09 7.01 17.25
N GLY A 74 -8.64 7.69 16.20
CA GLY A 74 -7.36 8.39 16.24
C GLY A 74 -7.11 9.27 15.01
N ASP A 75 -6.12 10.15 15.12
CA ASP A 75 -5.68 11.03 14.04
C ASP A 75 -4.22 10.74 13.68
N VAL A 76 -3.97 10.36 12.43
CA VAL A 76 -2.61 10.09 11.93
C VAL A 76 -1.71 11.33 11.92
N ARG A 77 -2.30 12.53 12.06
CA ARG A 77 -1.56 13.79 12.18
C ARG A 77 -0.90 13.98 13.54
N ASP A 78 -1.34 13.26 14.55
CA ASP A 78 -0.82 13.34 15.91
C ASP A 78 -0.06 12.08 16.31
N THR A 79 1.22 12.25 16.69
CA THR A 79 2.08 11.14 17.11
C THR A 79 1.56 10.45 18.36
N ALA A 80 1.05 11.19 19.35
CA ALA A 80 0.53 10.60 20.58
C ALA A 80 -0.73 9.78 20.31
N SER A 81 -1.62 10.26 19.43
CA SER A 81 -2.81 9.54 18.97
C SER A 81 -2.43 8.24 18.24
N VAL A 82 -1.43 8.28 17.34
CA VAL A 82 -0.91 7.09 16.66
C VAL A 82 -0.33 6.09 17.66
N ASP A 83 0.51 6.53 18.60
CA ASP A 83 1.13 5.66 19.60
C ASP A 83 0.08 4.99 20.51
N ALA A 84 -0.95 5.73 20.95
CA ALA A 84 -2.05 5.20 21.74
C ALA A 84 -2.87 4.16 20.95
N ALA A 85 -3.23 4.47 19.71
CA ALA A 85 -3.97 3.55 18.84
C ALA A 85 -3.19 2.25 18.58
N PHE A 86 -1.91 2.33 18.31
CA PHE A 86 -1.07 1.13 18.18
C PHE A 86 -1.00 0.32 19.46
N ALA A 87 -0.93 0.94 20.64
CA ALA A 87 -0.92 0.22 21.91
C ALA A 87 -2.21 -0.59 22.12
N GLU A 88 -3.37 -0.02 21.79
CA GLU A 88 -4.67 -0.69 21.87
C GLU A 88 -4.76 -1.85 20.86
N ILE A 89 -4.36 -1.62 19.60
CA ILE A 89 -4.35 -2.65 18.56
C ILE A 89 -3.42 -3.80 18.93
N GLU A 90 -2.21 -3.49 19.39
CA GLU A 90 -1.21 -4.51 19.75
C GLU A 90 -1.62 -5.30 21.00
N ALA A 91 -2.39 -4.70 21.92
CA ALA A 91 -2.96 -5.41 23.07
C ALA A 91 -4.03 -6.44 22.64
N ALA A 92 -4.83 -6.12 21.62
CA ALA A 92 -5.89 -6.99 21.12
C ALA A 92 -5.40 -8.05 20.13
N HIS A 93 -4.53 -7.67 19.18
CA HIS A 93 -4.17 -8.50 18.04
C HIS A 93 -2.71 -8.99 18.04
N GLY A 94 -1.88 -8.48 18.95
CA GLY A 94 -0.43 -8.64 18.89
C GLY A 94 0.25 -7.61 18.00
N PRO A 95 1.59 -7.66 17.88
CA PRO A 95 2.37 -6.70 17.10
C PRO A 95 1.89 -6.64 15.64
N VAL A 96 1.76 -5.43 15.09
CA VAL A 96 1.35 -5.23 13.69
C VAL A 96 2.38 -5.83 12.75
N GLU A 97 1.96 -6.83 11.97
CA GLU A 97 2.77 -7.50 10.94
C GLU A 97 2.58 -6.91 9.54
N VAL A 98 1.39 -6.41 9.25
CA VAL A 98 1.05 -5.77 7.98
C VAL A 98 0.50 -4.38 8.25
N LEU A 99 1.15 -3.35 7.70
CA LEU A 99 0.66 -1.98 7.71
C LEU A 99 0.25 -1.58 6.30
N VAL A 100 -1.01 -1.18 6.13
CA VAL A 100 -1.51 -0.49 4.94
C VAL A 100 -1.78 0.97 5.29
N ALA A 101 -0.87 1.85 4.91
CA ALA A 101 -1.01 3.29 5.10
C ALA A 101 -1.88 3.87 3.96
N ASN A 102 -3.19 3.87 4.18
CA ASN A 102 -4.19 4.27 3.20
C ASN A 102 -4.83 5.63 3.52
N ALA A 103 -4.89 6.04 4.79
CA ALA A 103 -5.50 7.33 5.17
C ALA A 103 -4.99 8.48 4.31
N GLY A 104 -5.91 9.27 3.77
CA GLY A 104 -5.57 10.38 2.89
C GLY A 104 -6.74 11.33 2.66
N VAL A 105 -6.38 12.55 2.30
CA VAL A 105 -7.30 13.65 1.94
C VAL A 105 -6.81 14.33 0.67
N THR A 106 -7.72 15.06 0.01
CA THR A 106 -7.42 15.99 -1.08
C THR A 106 -7.88 17.38 -0.71
N ARG A 107 -7.17 18.41 -1.19
CA ARG A 107 -7.55 19.83 -1.17
C ARG A 107 -7.16 20.40 -2.52
N ASP A 108 -8.05 20.16 -3.48
CA ASP A 108 -7.79 20.49 -4.89
C ASP A 108 -7.94 22.00 -5.10
N GLN A 109 -6.86 22.64 -5.53
CA GLN A 109 -6.81 24.05 -5.84
C GLN A 109 -5.71 24.34 -6.86
N LEU A 110 -5.95 25.27 -7.80
CA LEU A 110 -4.90 25.70 -8.73
C LEU A 110 -3.72 26.32 -7.98
N LEU A 111 -2.50 26.06 -8.44
CA LEU A 111 -1.26 26.47 -7.77
C LEU A 111 -1.27 27.92 -7.28
N MET A 112 -1.73 28.85 -8.10
CA MET A 112 -1.76 30.29 -7.77
C MET A 112 -2.77 30.67 -6.67
N ARG A 113 -3.68 29.77 -6.31
CA ARG A 113 -4.72 29.98 -5.31
C ARG A 113 -4.61 29.07 -4.11
N MET A 114 -3.75 28.05 -4.19
CA MET A 114 -3.52 27.09 -3.11
C MET A 114 -2.86 27.82 -1.94
N THR A 115 -3.45 27.71 -0.76
CA THR A 115 -2.85 28.27 0.45
C THR A 115 -1.86 27.31 1.09
N ASP A 116 -0.98 27.83 1.95
CA ASP A 116 -0.02 27.01 2.70
C ASP A 116 -0.75 26.00 3.59
N GLU A 117 -1.88 26.38 4.19
CA GLU A 117 -2.69 25.50 5.04
C GLU A 117 -3.32 24.36 4.24
N GLU A 118 -3.80 24.60 3.01
CA GLU A 118 -4.30 23.55 2.13
C GLU A 118 -3.21 22.59 1.69
N PHE A 119 -2.00 23.10 1.46
CA PHE A 119 -0.83 22.29 1.14
C PHE A 119 -0.43 21.44 2.34
N ASP A 120 -0.25 22.06 3.50
CA ASP A 120 0.23 21.43 4.73
C ASP A 120 -0.76 20.38 5.26
N ASP A 121 -2.09 20.63 5.20
CA ASP A 121 -3.10 19.64 5.61
C ASP A 121 -2.98 18.33 4.82
N VAL A 122 -2.74 18.43 3.50
CA VAL A 122 -2.56 17.24 2.65
C VAL A 122 -1.24 16.53 2.94
N ILE A 123 -0.15 17.27 3.10
CA ILE A 123 1.16 16.68 3.44
C ILE A 123 1.11 16.00 4.81
N ASP A 124 0.50 16.64 5.82
CA ASP A 124 0.48 16.09 7.18
C ASP A 124 -0.34 14.79 7.27
N VAL A 125 -1.48 14.71 6.58
CA VAL A 125 -2.27 13.48 6.56
C VAL A 125 -1.62 12.41 5.69
N ASN A 126 -1.33 12.73 4.40
CA ASN A 126 -1.00 11.72 3.40
C ASN A 126 0.44 11.21 3.51
N LEU A 127 1.37 12.06 3.92
CA LEU A 127 2.80 11.75 3.98
C LEU A 127 3.27 11.60 5.42
N THR A 128 3.12 12.64 6.24
CA THR A 128 3.63 12.62 7.61
C THR A 128 2.86 11.61 8.46
N GLY A 129 1.55 11.47 8.26
CA GLY A 129 0.73 10.45 8.91
C GLY A 129 1.15 9.03 8.53
N ALA A 130 1.40 8.78 7.24
CA ALA A 130 1.94 7.50 6.78
C ALA A 130 3.31 7.20 7.38
N PHE A 131 4.20 8.20 7.47
CA PHE A 131 5.49 8.08 8.15
C PHE A 131 5.33 7.74 9.64
N ARG A 132 4.45 8.42 10.38
CA ARG A 132 4.21 8.14 11.80
C ARG A 132 3.77 6.69 12.01
N CYS A 133 2.82 6.20 11.20
CA CYS A 133 2.36 4.83 11.26
C CYS A 133 3.48 3.82 10.91
N ALA A 134 4.23 4.06 9.84
CA ALA A 134 5.34 3.18 9.43
C ALA A 134 6.43 3.12 10.50
N ARG A 135 6.83 4.26 11.08
CA ARG A 135 7.78 4.35 12.18
C ARG A 135 7.31 3.59 13.42
N ARG A 136 6.01 3.67 13.75
CA ARG A 136 5.47 2.97 14.92
C ARG A 136 5.38 1.46 14.68
N ALA A 137 4.90 1.02 13.51
CA ALA A 137 4.81 -0.39 13.13
C ALA A 137 6.18 -1.07 13.08
N SER A 138 7.20 -0.38 12.56
CA SER A 138 8.55 -0.92 12.40
C SER A 138 9.15 -1.43 13.71
N LYS A 139 8.80 -0.84 14.86
CA LYS A 139 9.29 -1.28 16.20
C LYS A 139 8.90 -2.73 16.51
N GLY A 140 7.66 -3.13 16.20
CA GLY A 140 7.16 -4.48 16.33
C GLY A 140 7.77 -5.42 15.28
N MET A 141 7.74 -5.01 14.00
CA MET A 141 8.23 -5.77 12.85
C MET A 141 9.72 -6.13 12.99
N ILE A 142 10.56 -5.21 13.47
CA ILE A 142 11.99 -5.46 13.71
C ILE A 142 12.19 -6.58 14.74
N ARG A 143 11.41 -6.60 15.83
CA ARG A 143 11.47 -7.67 16.85
C ARG A 143 10.99 -9.01 16.31
N LEU A 144 9.92 -9.00 15.53
CA LEU A 144 9.38 -10.19 14.86
C LEU A 144 10.29 -10.71 13.74
N ARG A 145 11.20 -9.87 13.21
CA ARG A 145 11.96 -10.13 11.98
C ARG A 145 11.03 -10.47 10.81
N ARG A 146 9.89 -9.83 10.73
CA ARG A 146 8.87 -10.00 9.70
C ARG A 146 8.01 -8.73 9.64
N GLY A 147 7.70 -8.26 8.45
CA GLY A 147 6.79 -7.11 8.27
C GLY A 147 6.51 -6.80 6.81
N ARG A 148 5.33 -6.24 6.58
CA ARG A 148 4.89 -5.75 5.27
C ARG A 148 4.36 -4.32 5.44
N ILE A 149 4.99 -3.36 4.80
CA ILE A 149 4.55 -1.96 4.79
C ILE A 149 4.09 -1.64 3.38
N ILE A 150 2.84 -1.22 3.24
CA ILE A 150 2.23 -0.91 1.96
C ILE A 150 1.67 0.51 2.03
N PHE A 151 2.17 1.39 1.19
CA PHE A 151 1.67 2.74 1.04
C PHE A 151 0.68 2.82 -0.11
N ILE A 152 -0.51 3.35 0.13
CA ILE A 152 -1.47 3.63 -0.94
C ILE A 152 -1.18 5.01 -1.48
N SER A 153 -0.56 5.03 -2.68
CA SER A 153 -0.26 6.23 -3.44
C SER A 153 -1.42 6.56 -4.40
N SER A 154 -1.09 7.06 -5.56
CA SER A 154 -1.99 7.33 -6.69
C SER A 154 -1.16 7.43 -7.96
N VAL A 155 -1.76 7.12 -9.11
CA VAL A 155 -1.17 7.48 -10.41
C VAL A 155 -0.88 8.98 -10.52
N VAL A 156 -1.69 9.83 -9.87
CA VAL A 156 -1.44 11.28 -9.79
C VAL A 156 -0.08 11.60 -9.15
N GLY A 157 0.38 10.77 -8.21
CA GLY A 157 1.73 10.86 -7.66
C GLY A 157 2.84 10.51 -8.65
N LEU A 158 2.53 9.89 -9.78
CA LEU A 158 3.49 9.48 -10.80
C LEU A 158 3.57 10.47 -11.96
N TYR A 159 2.43 10.96 -12.46
CA TYR A 159 2.40 11.87 -13.62
C TYR A 159 1.85 13.28 -13.33
N GLY A 160 1.36 13.53 -12.12
CA GLY A 160 0.79 14.83 -11.73
C GLY A 160 -0.67 15.01 -12.15
N SER A 161 -1.30 16.08 -11.66
CA SER A 161 -2.64 16.50 -12.07
C SER A 161 -2.80 18.00 -11.80
N ALA A 162 -3.42 18.72 -12.73
CA ALA A 162 -3.72 20.13 -12.53
C ALA A 162 -4.63 20.32 -11.32
N GLY A 163 -4.29 21.26 -10.44
CA GLY A 163 -5.03 21.53 -9.21
C GLY A 163 -4.70 20.63 -8.04
N GLN A 164 -3.76 19.70 -8.19
CA GLN A 164 -3.41 18.70 -7.15
C GLN A 164 -1.92 18.69 -6.78
N VAL A 165 -1.27 19.86 -6.76
CA VAL A 165 0.18 19.96 -6.47
C VAL A 165 0.51 19.36 -5.10
N ASN A 166 -0.27 19.67 -4.05
CA ASN A 166 -0.15 19.13 -2.71
C ASN A 166 -0.35 17.59 -2.68
N TYR A 167 -1.42 17.12 -3.32
CA TYR A 167 -1.73 15.69 -3.38
C TYR A 167 -0.67 14.91 -4.16
N ALA A 168 -0.32 15.37 -5.35
CA ALA A 168 0.73 14.76 -6.18
C ALA A 168 2.06 14.69 -5.42
N ALA A 169 2.49 15.79 -4.79
CA ALA A 169 3.71 15.84 -3.99
C ALA A 169 3.67 14.81 -2.84
N SER A 170 2.55 14.77 -2.07
CA SER A 170 2.39 13.84 -0.96
C SER A 170 2.48 12.36 -1.41
N LYS A 171 1.84 12.03 -2.54
CA LYS A 171 1.78 10.66 -3.06
C LYS A 171 3.08 10.22 -3.75
N SER A 172 3.79 11.13 -4.42
CA SER A 172 5.13 10.89 -4.97
C SER A 172 6.16 10.60 -3.87
N ALA A 173 6.12 11.35 -2.77
CA ALA A 173 7.07 11.21 -1.67
C ALA A 173 7.03 9.81 -1.01
N LEU A 174 5.88 9.11 -1.06
CA LEU A 174 5.74 7.74 -0.53
C LEU A 174 6.70 6.77 -1.23
N VAL A 175 7.04 7.01 -2.49
CA VAL A 175 7.99 6.17 -3.25
C VAL A 175 9.39 6.27 -2.64
N GLY A 176 9.86 7.49 -2.37
CA GLY A 176 11.15 7.70 -1.70
C GLY A 176 11.18 7.07 -0.31
N MET A 177 10.08 7.20 0.45
CA MET A 177 9.95 6.62 1.78
C MET A 177 9.99 5.08 1.74
N ALA A 178 9.24 4.43 0.84
CA ALA A 178 9.26 2.98 0.68
C ALA A 178 10.65 2.45 0.34
N ARG A 179 11.35 3.10 -0.61
CA ARG A 179 12.71 2.73 -1.01
C ARG A 179 13.74 2.87 0.11
N SER A 180 13.64 3.93 0.92
CA SER A 180 14.52 4.14 2.07
C SER A 180 14.28 3.09 3.16
N ILE A 181 13.02 2.82 3.51
CA ILE A 181 12.64 1.78 4.47
C ILE A 181 13.13 0.39 4.00
N THR A 182 13.00 0.08 2.70
CA THR A 182 13.51 -1.17 2.12
C THR A 182 15.02 -1.32 2.36
N ARG A 183 15.81 -0.27 2.16
CA ARG A 183 17.27 -0.30 2.38
C ARG A 183 17.62 -0.45 3.86
N GLU A 184 16.86 0.18 4.74
CA GLU A 184 17.10 0.20 6.18
C GLU A 184 16.65 -1.11 6.85
N LEU A 185 15.47 -1.63 6.48
CA LEU A 185 14.81 -2.73 7.19
C LEU A 185 14.79 -4.06 6.44
N GLY A 186 15.24 -4.11 5.19
CA GLY A 186 15.23 -5.34 4.38
C GLY A 186 16.00 -6.49 5.03
N GLY A 187 17.13 -6.22 5.71
CA GLY A 187 17.89 -7.22 6.47
C GLY A 187 17.12 -7.84 7.68
N ARG A 188 15.93 -7.33 7.98
CA ARG A 188 15.00 -7.85 9.00
C ARG A 188 13.79 -8.54 8.39
N ALA A 189 13.82 -8.90 7.12
CA ALA A 189 12.72 -9.50 6.36
C ALA A 189 11.44 -8.61 6.34
N ILE A 190 11.64 -7.29 6.36
CA ILE A 190 10.58 -6.29 6.24
C ILE A 190 10.61 -5.73 4.82
N THR A 191 9.48 -5.80 4.12
CA THR A 191 9.32 -5.18 2.80
C THR A 191 8.52 -3.89 2.90
N ALA A 192 8.80 -2.93 2.02
CA ALA A 192 8.04 -1.70 1.91
C ALA A 192 7.77 -1.40 0.44
N ASN A 193 6.49 -1.31 0.06
CA ASN A 193 6.05 -1.12 -1.32
C ASN A 193 4.98 -0.04 -1.43
N VAL A 194 4.78 0.44 -2.64
CA VAL A 194 3.76 1.43 -2.99
C VAL A 194 2.77 0.79 -3.97
N VAL A 195 1.50 0.83 -3.66
CA VAL A 195 0.41 0.56 -4.61
C VAL A 195 -0.14 1.91 -5.07
N ALA A 196 -0.23 2.11 -6.38
CA ALA A 196 -0.64 3.37 -6.99
C ALA A 196 -1.94 3.16 -7.79
N PRO A 197 -3.13 3.32 -7.15
CA PRO A 197 -4.40 3.22 -7.85
C PRO A 197 -4.60 4.35 -8.87
N GLY A 198 -5.29 4.03 -9.98
CA GLY A 198 -5.85 4.99 -10.91
C GLY A 198 -7.21 5.51 -10.46
N PHE A 199 -8.15 5.61 -11.42
CA PHE A 199 -9.53 5.95 -11.11
C PHE A 199 -10.30 4.72 -10.61
N ILE A 200 -10.73 4.80 -9.34
CA ILE A 200 -11.44 3.72 -8.65
C ILE A 200 -12.90 4.14 -8.44
N ASP A 201 -13.85 3.24 -8.67
CA ASP A 201 -15.27 3.47 -8.47
C ASP A 201 -15.61 3.56 -6.98
N THR A 202 -15.55 4.76 -6.45
CA THR A 202 -15.85 5.10 -5.05
C THR A 202 -16.84 6.26 -5.03
N ASP A 203 -17.37 6.57 -3.84
CA ASP A 203 -18.25 7.74 -3.69
C ASP A 203 -17.63 9.04 -4.21
N MET A 204 -16.29 9.16 -4.11
CA MET A 204 -15.57 10.33 -4.61
C MET A 204 -15.63 10.45 -6.13
N THR A 205 -15.47 9.35 -6.87
CA THR A 205 -15.53 9.34 -8.33
C THR A 205 -16.96 9.39 -8.85
N ARG A 206 -17.90 8.76 -8.13
CA ARG A 206 -19.36 8.83 -8.44
C ARG A 206 -19.94 10.23 -8.27
N ALA A 207 -19.38 11.05 -7.37
CA ALA A 207 -19.79 12.44 -7.16
C ALA A 207 -19.33 13.41 -8.27
N LEU A 208 -18.46 12.96 -9.20
CA LEU A 208 -18.01 13.77 -10.32
C LEU A 208 -19.13 13.94 -11.36
N PRO A 209 -19.21 15.09 -12.06
CA PRO A 209 -20.09 15.26 -13.22
C PRO A 209 -19.90 14.16 -14.26
N GLU A 210 -20.98 13.77 -14.94
CA GLU A 210 -21.00 12.63 -15.86
C GLU A 210 -20.05 12.82 -17.06
N ASP A 211 -19.95 14.04 -17.57
CA ASP A 211 -19.02 14.43 -18.63
C ASP A 211 -17.55 14.21 -18.21
N LYS A 212 -17.20 14.54 -16.98
CA LYS A 212 -15.87 14.28 -16.43
C LYS A 212 -15.62 12.77 -16.23
N GLN A 213 -16.60 12.04 -15.71
CA GLN A 213 -16.49 10.60 -15.58
C GLN A 213 -16.27 9.93 -16.94
N LYS A 214 -16.97 10.39 -17.98
CA LYS A 214 -16.80 9.89 -19.35
C LYS A 214 -15.39 10.18 -19.87
N ALA A 215 -14.92 11.44 -19.75
CA ALA A 215 -13.59 11.82 -20.18
C ALA A 215 -12.49 11.01 -19.48
N TYR A 216 -12.63 10.75 -18.18
CA TYR A 216 -11.69 9.90 -17.46
C TYR A 216 -11.72 8.46 -17.94
N ARG A 217 -12.90 7.86 -18.18
CA ARG A 217 -13.00 6.49 -18.74
C ARG A 217 -12.36 6.39 -20.11
N GLU A 218 -12.53 7.39 -20.96
CA GLU A 218 -11.92 7.45 -22.30
C GLU A 218 -10.37 7.55 -22.25
N SER A 219 -9.81 8.12 -21.17
CA SER A 219 -8.37 8.22 -20.99
C SER A 219 -7.72 6.93 -20.46
N ILE A 220 -8.52 6.01 -19.90
CA ILE A 220 -8.03 4.73 -19.35
C ILE A 220 -8.01 3.70 -20.48
N PRO A 221 -6.85 3.05 -20.80
CA PRO A 221 -6.81 2.01 -21.83
C PRO A 221 -7.80 0.86 -21.63
N LEU A 222 -8.08 0.45 -20.38
CA LEU A 222 -9.10 -0.56 -20.08
C LEU A 222 -10.54 -0.03 -20.14
N GLY A 223 -10.77 1.26 -20.42
CA GLY A 223 -12.07 1.87 -20.70
C GLY A 223 -13.04 1.97 -19.51
N ARG A 224 -12.61 1.68 -18.30
CA ARG A 224 -13.46 1.69 -17.10
C ARG A 224 -12.72 2.12 -15.85
N PHE A 225 -13.45 2.51 -14.83
CA PHE A 225 -12.92 2.60 -13.48
C PHE A 225 -12.71 1.19 -12.90
N ALA A 226 -11.68 1.02 -12.07
CA ALA A 226 -11.50 -0.20 -11.32
C ALA A 226 -12.42 -0.23 -10.09
N LEU A 227 -12.74 -1.42 -9.63
CA LEU A 227 -13.44 -1.59 -8.35
C LEU A 227 -12.42 -1.52 -7.19
N PRO A 228 -12.82 -1.05 -5.98
CA PRO A 228 -11.96 -1.07 -4.79
C PRO A 228 -11.36 -2.45 -4.50
N GLU A 229 -12.10 -3.53 -4.78
CA GLU A 229 -11.70 -4.92 -4.59
C GLU A 229 -10.52 -5.32 -5.50
N GLU A 230 -10.38 -4.70 -6.67
CA GLU A 230 -9.25 -4.94 -7.57
C GLU A 230 -7.95 -4.39 -6.96
N VAL A 231 -8.02 -3.24 -6.29
CA VAL A 231 -6.89 -2.69 -5.51
C VAL A 231 -6.61 -3.56 -4.30
N ALA A 232 -7.66 -4.01 -3.58
CA ALA A 232 -7.53 -4.86 -2.40
C ALA A 232 -6.83 -6.19 -2.73
N GLY A 233 -7.12 -6.80 -3.87
CA GLY A 233 -6.44 -8.02 -4.33
C GLY A 233 -4.94 -7.83 -4.56
N VAL A 234 -4.53 -6.69 -5.11
CA VAL A 234 -3.10 -6.37 -5.28
C VAL A 234 -2.43 -6.13 -3.93
N VAL A 235 -3.08 -5.41 -3.02
CA VAL A 235 -2.55 -5.16 -1.66
C VAL A 235 -2.39 -6.46 -0.89
N GLU A 236 -3.35 -7.38 -0.96
CA GLU A 236 -3.27 -8.71 -0.38
C GLU A 236 -2.06 -9.49 -0.91
N PHE A 237 -1.89 -9.54 -2.24
CA PHE A 237 -0.74 -10.19 -2.87
C PHE A 237 0.58 -9.60 -2.36
N VAL A 238 0.73 -8.28 -2.35
CA VAL A 238 1.94 -7.59 -1.88
C VAL A 238 2.20 -7.83 -0.39
N ALA A 239 1.15 -8.06 0.40
CA ALA A 239 1.25 -8.43 1.81
C ALA A 239 1.57 -9.91 2.05
N SER A 240 1.50 -10.75 1.03
CA SER A 240 1.70 -12.19 1.14
C SER A 240 3.18 -12.59 1.19
N ASP A 241 3.43 -13.85 1.54
CA ASP A 241 4.78 -14.42 1.49
C ASP A 241 5.25 -14.66 0.04
N ALA A 242 4.33 -14.85 -0.91
CA ALA A 242 4.64 -14.93 -2.34
C ALA A 242 5.30 -13.65 -2.89
N ALA A 243 4.99 -12.50 -2.29
CA ALA A 243 5.61 -11.21 -2.62
C ALA A 243 6.85 -10.90 -1.75
N GLY A 244 7.39 -11.86 -1.02
CA GLY A 244 8.46 -11.65 -0.05
C GLY A 244 9.78 -11.10 -0.63
N TYR A 245 9.98 -11.18 -1.95
CA TYR A 245 11.14 -10.60 -2.64
C TYR A 245 10.82 -9.29 -3.37
N ILE A 246 9.57 -8.79 -3.28
CA ILE A 246 9.15 -7.50 -3.82
C ILE A 246 9.31 -6.46 -2.72
N SER A 247 10.26 -5.51 -2.90
CA SER A 247 10.48 -4.43 -1.94
C SER A 247 11.02 -3.19 -2.64
N GLY A 248 10.52 -2.01 -2.27
CA GLY A 248 10.83 -0.73 -2.92
C GLY A 248 10.13 -0.53 -4.26
N ALA A 249 9.18 -1.40 -4.61
CA ALA A 249 8.44 -1.36 -5.85
C ALA A 249 7.30 -0.32 -5.80
N VAL A 250 6.96 0.19 -6.99
CA VAL A 250 5.72 0.92 -7.26
C VAL A 250 4.87 0.05 -8.17
N ILE A 251 3.67 -0.26 -7.74
CA ILE A 251 2.75 -1.16 -8.43
C ILE A 251 1.51 -0.37 -8.84
N PRO A 252 1.41 0.06 -10.11
CA PRO A 252 0.22 0.72 -10.63
C PRO A 252 -0.97 -0.24 -10.69
N VAL A 253 -2.15 0.25 -10.29
CA VAL A 253 -3.45 -0.44 -10.45
C VAL A 253 -4.40 0.55 -11.11
N ASP A 254 -4.17 0.83 -12.38
CA ASP A 254 -4.67 2.04 -13.05
C ASP A 254 -5.27 1.79 -14.45
N GLY A 255 -5.36 0.51 -14.85
CA GLY A 255 -5.90 0.15 -16.17
C GLY A 255 -5.03 0.62 -17.35
N GLY A 256 -3.74 0.89 -17.11
CA GLY A 256 -2.78 1.37 -18.10
C GLY A 256 -2.75 2.91 -18.23
N LEU A 257 -3.47 3.65 -17.38
CA LEU A 257 -3.54 5.10 -17.46
C LEU A 257 -2.16 5.78 -17.34
N GLY A 258 -1.32 5.27 -16.45
CA GLY A 258 0.00 5.83 -16.16
C GLY A 258 1.16 5.09 -16.81
N MET A 259 0.97 4.38 -17.93
CA MET A 259 2.06 3.70 -18.62
C MET A 259 3.18 4.66 -19.06
N GLY A 260 4.45 4.24 -18.87
CA GLY A 260 5.62 4.95 -19.40
C GLY A 260 6.39 5.81 -18.38
N HIS A 261 6.21 5.58 -17.09
CA HIS A 261 7.00 6.22 -16.02
C HIS A 261 7.50 5.25 -14.96
#